data_422f4d7bc8d214e3709a03acf6084f9e
#
_entry.id   422f4d7bc8d214e3709a03acf6084f9e
#
_cell.length_a   1.000
_cell.length_b   1.000
_cell.length_c   1.000
_cell.angle_alpha   90.00
_cell.angle_beta   90.00
_cell.angle_gamma   90.00
#
_symmetry.space_group_name_H-M   'P 1'
#
loop_
_entity.id
_entity.type
_entity.pdbx_description
1 polymer ?
#
loop_
_entity_poly.entity_id
_entity_poly.type
_entity_poly.pdbx_seq_one_letter_code
_entity_poly.pdbx_strand_id
1 'polypeptide(L)'
;DAYLNFMGNEFGHPEWIDFPREGNGWSYKYARRQWDLVDREELQYKFLNAFDNAMVELVSGVNNFQALAIEKLWEKDDDQVLAFRRGNLVFVFNFSPDKSFNGYGILAPAGKYKVVLSSDSPAFGGFGNIDEKVEHLTIHDPLYQPIGKEWLKLYLPARSAQVLRMVRSPRKKS
;
A
#
# COMPACT_ATOMS: atom_id res chain seq x y z
N ASP A 1 7.98 -15.63 -5.19
CA ASP A 1 6.94 -15.67 -4.13
C ASP A 1 5.60 -15.38 -4.78
N ALA A 2 4.57 -16.15 -4.41
CA ALA A 2 3.22 -15.95 -4.92
C ALA A 2 2.40 -15.11 -3.92
N TYR A 3 1.47 -14.30 -4.43
CA TYR A 3 0.41 -13.72 -3.62
C TYR A 3 -0.66 -14.78 -3.40
N LEU A 4 -0.97 -15.05 -2.15
CA LEU A 4 -2.04 -15.98 -1.77
C LEU A 4 -3.06 -15.22 -0.93
N ASN A 5 -4.29 -15.14 -1.43
CA ASN A 5 -5.42 -14.65 -0.68
C ASN A 5 -6.38 -15.80 -0.39
N PHE A 6 -6.95 -15.82 0.80
CA PHE A 6 -7.83 -16.90 1.21
C PHE A 6 -9.28 -16.44 1.15
N MET A 7 -10.10 -17.24 0.51
CA MET A 7 -11.53 -17.10 0.21
C MET A 7 -12.28 -16.04 1.02
N GLY A 8 -12.51 -14.88 0.43
CA GLY A 8 -13.22 -13.75 1.02
C GLY A 8 -12.35 -12.72 1.74
N ASN A 9 -11.04 -12.94 1.92
CA ASN A 9 -10.14 -11.95 2.51
C ASN A 9 -10.01 -10.71 1.62
N GLU A 10 -10.13 -10.87 0.30
CA GLU A 10 -10.07 -9.81 -0.70
C GLU A 10 -11.13 -8.73 -0.52
N PHE A 11 -12.20 -9.02 0.23
CA PHE A 11 -13.21 -8.04 0.60
C PHE A 11 -13.52 -7.99 2.10
N GLY A 12 -12.79 -8.77 2.92
CA GLY A 12 -12.95 -8.79 4.37
C GLY A 12 -14.23 -9.47 4.83
N HIS A 13 -14.54 -10.66 4.27
CA HIS A 13 -15.72 -11.44 4.67
C HIS A 13 -15.83 -11.56 6.20
N PRO A 14 -16.98 -11.24 6.80
CA PRO A 14 -17.09 -11.08 8.25
C PRO A 14 -17.11 -12.39 9.05
N GLU A 15 -17.41 -13.51 8.39
CA GLU A 15 -17.49 -14.81 9.07
C GLU A 15 -16.18 -15.59 8.93
N TRP A 16 -15.80 -16.26 10.00
CA TRP A 16 -14.72 -17.25 9.97
C TRP A 16 -15.03 -18.41 9.01
N ILE A 17 -14.05 -19.18 8.66
CA ILE A 17 -14.18 -20.33 7.76
C ILE A 17 -14.14 -21.63 8.56
N ASP A 18 -15.10 -22.53 8.32
CA ASP A 18 -15.10 -23.89 8.85
C ASP A 18 -15.57 -24.85 7.75
N PHE A 19 -14.66 -25.71 7.31
CA PHE A 19 -15.00 -26.72 6.30
C PHE A 19 -15.76 -27.89 6.90
N PRO A 20 -16.59 -28.61 6.09
CA PRO A 20 -17.30 -29.78 6.55
C PRO A 20 -16.36 -30.79 7.21
N ARG A 21 -16.69 -31.17 8.43
CA ARG A 21 -15.98 -32.16 9.24
C ARG A 21 -16.95 -32.83 10.25
N GLU A 22 -16.54 -33.91 10.83
CA GLU A 22 -17.38 -34.65 11.79
C GLU A 22 -17.86 -33.74 12.94
N GLY A 23 -16.96 -32.94 13.53
CA GLY A 23 -17.27 -32.06 14.67
C GLY A 23 -18.24 -30.94 14.39
N ASN A 24 -18.63 -30.64 13.14
CA ASN A 24 -19.67 -29.69 12.77
C ASN A 24 -20.80 -30.32 11.99
N GLY A 25 -20.95 -31.66 12.06
CA GLY A 25 -22.02 -32.40 11.37
C GLY A 25 -21.94 -32.27 9.84
N TRP A 26 -20.75 -32.16 9.29
CA TRP A 26 -20.50 -32.01 7.85
C TRP A 26 -21.16 -30.77 7.24
N SER A 27 -21.34 -29.72 8.03
CA SER A 27 -22.01 -28.48 7.63
C SER A 27 -21.15 -27.63 6.67
N TYR A 28 -21.77 -27.13 5.59
CA TYR A 28 -21.19 -26.16 4.66
C TYR A 28 -21.46 -24.70 5.04
N LYS A 29 -22.15 -24.45 6.15
CA LYS A 29 -22.62 -23.10 6.52
C LYS A 29 -21.50 -22.07 6.47
N TYR A 30 -20.36 -22.36 7.12
CA TYR A 30 -19.21 -21.45 7.20
C TYR A 30 -18.14 -21.69 6.12
N ALA A 31 -18.31 -22.70 5.27
CA ALA A 31 -17.46 -22.88 4.09
C ALA A 31 -17.90 -22.02 2.91
N ARG A 32 -19.16 -21.60 2.88
CA ARG A 32 -19.68 -20.73 1.83
C ARG A 32 -19.39 -19.28 2.14
N ARG A 33 -18.96 -18.54 1.12
CA ARG A 33 -18.72 -17.09 1.21
C ARG A 33 -19.92 -16.33 0.65
N GLN A 34 -20.24 -15.23 1.29
CA GLN A 34 -21.33 -14.33 0.89
C GLN A 34 -20.77 -13.30 -0.07
N TRP A 35 -20.55 -13.68 -1.32
CA TRP A 35 -19.94 -12.81 -2.34
C TRP A 35 -20.81 -11.59 -2.67
N ASP A 36 -22.12 -11.68 -2.47
CA ASP A 36 -23.08 -10.59 -2.65
C ASP A 36 -22.83 -9.40 -1.73
N LEU A 37 -22.06 -9.56 -0.65
CA LEU A 37 -21.70 -8.46 0.25
C LEU A 37 -20.90 -7.36 -0.45
N VAL A 38 -20.13 -7.70 -1.48
CA VAL A 38 -19.36 -6.75 -2.28
C VAL A 38 -20.27 -5.88 -3.14
N ASP A 39 -21.37 -6.45 -3.63
CA ASP A 39 -22.31 -5.81 -4.55
C ASP A 39 -23.34 -4.92 -3.83
N ARG A 40 -23.42 -5.00 -2.51
CA ARG A 40 -24.36 -4.21 -1.71
C ARG A 40 -23.83 -2.79 -1.51
N GLU A 41 -24.51 -1.83 -2.12
CA GLU A 41 -24.12 -0.40 -2.10
C GLU A 41 -24.05 0.21 -0.69
N GLU A 42 -24.90 -0.25 0.23
CA GLU A 42 -24.97 0.22 1.62
C GLU A 42 -23.83 -0.31 2.50
N LEU A 43 -23.05 -1.31 2.03
CA LEU A 43 -21.96 -1.92 2.78
C LEU A 43 -20.58 -1.44 2.31
N GLN A 44 -19.59 -1.60 3.18
CA GLN A 44 -18.23 -1.09 2.93
C GLN A 44 -17.28 -2.14 2.30
N TYR A 45 -17.71 -3.38 2.10
CA TYR A 45 -16.88 -4.48 1.58
C TYR A 45 -16.32 -4.20 0.17
N LYS A 46 -17.06 -3.44 -0.63
CA LYS A 46 -16.65 -3.00 -1.97
C LYS A 46 -15.32 -2.23 -1.97
N PHE A 47 -15.04 -1.47 -0.92
CA PHE A 47 -13.83 -0.65 -0.86
C PHE A 47 -12.57 -1.47 -0.69
N LEU A 48 -12.59 -2.47 0.21
CA LEU A 48 -11.46 -3.37 0.38
C LEU A 48 -11.25 -4.22 -0.88
N ASN A 49 -12.34 -4.71 -1.49
CA ASN A 49 -12.28 -5.45 -2.75
C ASN A 49 -11.67 -4.61 -3.89
N ALA A 50 -12.09 -3.35 -4.01
CA ALA A 50 -11.54 -2.43 -5.00
C ALA A 50 -10.05 -2.16 -4.77
N PHE A 51 -9.62 -2.01 -3.50
CA PHE A 51 -8.21 -1.82 -3.16
C PHE A 51 -7.38 -3.07 -3.48
N ASP A 52 -7.85 -4.26 -3.12
CA ASP A 52 -7.17 -5.54 -3.41
C ASP A 52 -6.97 -5.72 -4.92
N ASN A 53 -8.03 -5.49 -5.71
CA ASN A 53 -7.95 -5.56 -7.17
C ASN A 53 -6.94 -4.55 -7.74
N ALA A 54 -6.96 -3.31 -7.28
CA ALA A 54 -6.02 -2.28 -7.73
C ALA A 54 -4.57 -2.61 -7.36
N MET A 55 -4.34 -3.20 -6.17
CA MET A 55 -3.02 -3.67 -5.74
C MET A 55 -2.52 -4.81 -6.64
N VAL A 56 -3.36 -5.81 -6.92
CA VAL A 56 -3.02 -6.94 -7.80
C VAL A 56 -2.72 -6.44 -9.21
N GLU A 57 -3.54 -5.54 -9.76
CA GLU A 57 -3.33 -4.94 -11.07
C GLU A 57 -2.01 -4.17 -11.14
N LEU A 58 -1.72 -3.35 -10.12
CA LEU A 58 -0.48 -2.58 -10.04
C LEU A 58 0.76 -3.48 -10.12
N VAL A 59 0.80 -4.54 -9.31
CA VAL A 59 1.98 -5.42 -9.26
C VAL A 59 2.07 -6.34 -10.46
N SER A 60 0.94 -6.77 -11.03
CA SER A 60 0.89 -7.57 -12.26
C SER A 60 1.37 -6.79 -13.48
N GLY A 61 1.20 -5.47 -13.48
CA GLY A 61 1.70 -4.57 -14.52
C GLY A 61 3.22 -4.34 -14.50
N VAL A 62 3.94 -4.88 -13.51
CA VAL A 62 5.40 -4.76 -13.40
C VAL A 62 6.07 -6.07 -13.82
N ASN A 63 6.83 -6.02 -14.93
CA ASN A 63 7.56 -7.20 -15.42
C ASN A 63 8.46 -7.79 -14.33
N ASN A 64 8.34 -9.11 -14.14
CA ASN A 64 9.14 -9.89 -13.18
C ASN A 64 9.11 -9.32 -11.76
N PHE A 65 8.00 -8.69 -11.34
CA PHE A 65 7.88 -8.06 -10.02
C PHE A 65 8.37 -9.00 -8.90
N GLN A 66 8.02 -10.28 -8.96
CA GLN A 66 8.39 -11.26 -7.95
C GLN A 66 9.89 -11.55 -7.85
N ALA A 67 10.62 -11.38 -8.97
CA ALA A 67 12.07 -11.57 -9.01
C ALA A 67 12.86 -10.31 -8.58
N LEU A 68 12.21 -9.16 -8.45
CA LEU A 68 12.86 -7.93 -8.03
C LEU A 68 13.20 -7.98 -6.54
N ALA A 69 14.42 -7.59 -6.20
CA ALA A 69 14.85 -7.48 -4.81
C ALA A 69 14.05 -6.42 -4.05
N ILE A 70 13.80 -6.71 -2.77
CA ILE A 70 13.21 -5.75 -1.84
C ILE A 70 14.36 -4.99 -1.16
N GLU A 71 14.31 -3.68 -1.23
CA GLU A 71 15.27 -2.78 -0.58
C GLU A 71 14.56 -1.96 0.48
N LYS A 72 14.92 -2.16 1.75
CA LYS A 72 14.41 -1.32 2.84
C LYS A 72 14.97 0.09 2.69
N LEU A 73 14.12 1.08 2.58
CA LEU A 73 14.49 2.49 2.48
C LEU A 73 14.43 3.20 3.83
N TRP A 74 13.41 2.92 4.62
CA TRP A 74 13.16 3.58 5.89
C TRP A 74 12.40 2.68 6.85
N GLU A 75 12.73 2.80 8.12
CA GLU A 75 12.03 2.14 9.23
C GLU A 75 12.19 3.01 10.47
N LYS A 76 11.09 3.35 11.13
CA LYS A 76 11.06 4.14 12.34
C LYS A 76 9.95 3.63 13.25
N ASP A 77 10.32 2.85 14.26
CA ASP A 77 9.38 2.16 15.16
C ASP A 77 8.54 3.14 15.97
N ASP A 78 9.15 4.19 16.52
CA ASP A 78 8.45 5.21 17.32
C ASP A 78 7.36 5.93 16.53
N ASP A 79 7.54 6.06 15.21
CA ASP A 79 6.58 6.68 14.30
C ASP A 79 5.65 5.65 13.66
N GLN A 80 5.97 4.36 13.79
CA GLN A 80 5.31 3.24 13.13
C GLN A 80 5.27 3.41 11.60
N VAL A 81 6.38 3.90 11.03
CA VAL A 81 6.53 4.14 9.59
C VAL A 81 7.54 3.16 8.99
N LEU A 82 7.13 2.52 7.90
CA LEU A 82 7.97 1.63 7.10
C LEU A 82 7.94 2.06 5.64
N ALA A 83 9.09 2.07 4.98
CA ALA A 83 9.17 2.21 3.54
C ALA A 83 10.19 1.26 2.92
N PHE A 84 9.83 0.68 1.79
CA PHE A 84 10.73 -0.14 0.99
C PHE A 84 10.53 0.10 -0.50
N ARG A 85 11.53 -0.26 -1.27
CA ARG A 85 11.49 -0.21 -2.73
C ARG A 85 11.50 -1.62 -3.31
N ARG A 86 10.76 -1.78 -4.41
CA ARG A 86 10.84 -2.96 -5.27
C ARG A 86 10.76 -2.51 -6.72
N GLY A 87 11.88 -2.62 -7.45
CA GLY A 87 11.99 -2.05 -8.79
C GLY A 87 11.86 -0.52 -8.78
N ASN A 88 10.92 0.01 -9.55
CA ASN A 88 10.61 1.44 -9.62
C ASN A 88 9.46 1.88 -8.72
N LEU A 89 8.95 0.97 -7.89
CA LEU A 89 7.89 1.25 -6.92
C LEU A 89 8.49 1.45 -5.52
N VAL A 90 8.00 2.47 -4.83
CA VAL A 90 8.28 2.76 -3.42
C VAL A 90 6.99 2.61 -2.64
N PHE A 91 7.00 1.69 -1.68
CA PHE A 91 5.88 1.40 -0.79
C PHE A 91 6.13 2.09 0.53
N VAL A 92 5.14 2.84 1.01
CA VAL A 92 5.22 3.60 2.26
C VAL A 92 3.99 3.31 3.10
N PHE A 93 4.22 2.96 4.36
CA PHE A 93 3.17 2.62 5.32
C PHE A 93 3.29 3.51 6.55
N ASN A 94 2.18 4.04 6.99
CA ASN A 94 2.02 4.61 8.32
C ASN A 94 1.04 3.73 9.10
N PHE A 95 1.56 2.92 10.01
CA PHE A 95 0.77 2.02 10.85
C PHE A 95 0.26 2.69 12.12
N SER A 96 0.66 3.92 12.39
CA SER A 96 0.16 4.65 13.56
C SER A 96 -1.35 4.81 13.50
N PRO A 97 -2.08 4.49 14.60
CA PRO A 97 -3.54 4.58 14.62
C PRO A 97 -4.06 6.02 14.66
N ASP A 98 -3.24 6.98 15.05
CA ASP A 98 -3.65 8.34 15.40
C ASP A 98 -2.70 9.45 14.90
N LYS A 99 -1.45 9.12 14.51
CA LYS A 99 -0.48 10.10 14.07
C LYS A 99 -0.45 10.23 12.56
N SER A 100 -0.78 11.41 12.06
CA SER A 100 -0.51 11.80 10.67
C SER A 100 0.71 12.70 10.60
N PHE A 101 1.53 12.54 9.57
CA PHE A 101 2.77 13.30 9.44
C PHE A 101 2.72 14.17 8.17
N ASN A 102 3.06 15.45 8.33
CA ASN A 102 3.18 16.37 7.21
C ASN A 102 4.66 16.56 6.83
N GLY A 103 4.98 16.36 5.57
CA GLY A 103 6.35 16.50 5.08
C GLY A 103 7.34 15.47 5.64
N TYR A 104 6.88 14.27 5.95
CA TYR A 104 7.71 13.18 6.48
C TYR A 104 8.74 12.73 5.45
N GLY A 105 10.02 12.81 5.84
CA GLY A 105 11.13 12.44 4.97
C GLY A 105 11.43 10.94 5.04
N ILE A 106 11.44 10.28 3.89
CA ILE A 106 11.98 8.93 3.74
C ILE A 106 13.16 8.95 2.76
N LEU A 107 14.14 8.08 2.98
CA LEU A 107 15.22 7.90 2.02
C LEU A 107 14.67 7.32 0.72
N ALA A 108 15.05 7.89 -0.41
CA ALA A 108 14.68 7.36 -1.72
C ALA A 108 15.78 7.67 -2.75
N PRO A 109 15.93 6.87 -3.82
CA PRO A 109 16.78 7.23 -4.93
C PRO A 109 16.39 8.58 -5.52
N ALA A 110 17.38 9.38 -5.92
CA ALA A 110 17.15 10.67 -6.55
C ALA A 110 16.20 10.55 -7.74
N GLY A 111 15.14 11.35 -7.75
CA GLY A 111 14.18 11.29 -8.84
C GLY A 111 12.88 12.04 -8.59
N LYS A 112 11.96 11.84 -9.54
CA LYS A 112 10.58 12.31 -9.49
C LYS A 112 9.65 11.12 -9.31
N TYR A 113 8.71 11.25 -8.39
CA TYR A 113 7.78 10.20 -7.99
C TYR A 113 6.35 10.68 -8.11
N LYS A 114 5.45 9.76 -8.42
CA LYS A 114 4.00 10.00 -8.44
C LYS A 114 3.30 8.89 -7.66
N VAL A 115 2.30 9.24 -6.86
CA VAL A 115 1.42 8.27 -6.20
C VAL A 115 0.65 7.50 -7.28
N VAL A 116 0.67 6.18 -7.21
CA VAL A 116 -0.01 5.29 -8.15
C VAL A 116 -1.03 4.37 -7.46
N LEU A 117 -0.98 4.31 -6.14
CA LEU A 117 -1.98 3.65 -5.30
C LEU A 117 -1.94 4.27 -3.91
N SER A 118 -3.10 4.56 -3.33
CA SER A 118 -3.22 5.06 -1.97
C SER A 118 -4.46 4.49 -1.30
N SER A 119 -4.30 3.94 -0.09
CA SER A 119 -5.45 3.50 0.72
C SER A 119 -6.31 4.69 1.22
N ASP A 120 -5.79 5.92 1.15
CA ASP A 120 -6.51 7.14 1.51
C ASP A 120 -7.43 7.65 0.37
N SER A 121 -7.35 7.03 -0.81
CA SER A 121 -8.21 7.38 -1.95
C SER A 121 -9.69 7.14 -1.64
N PRO A 122 -10.60 8.09 -1.97
CA PRO A 122 -12.03 7.88 -1.85
C PRO A 122 -12.57 6.68 -2.61
N ALA A 123 -11.88 6.25 -3.67
CA ALA A 123 -12.22 5.04 -4.42
C ALA A 123 -12.14 3.77 -3.56
N PHE A 124 -11.37 3.81 -2.46
CA PHE A 124 -11.19 2.72 -1.51
C PHE A 124 -11.75 3.04 -0.12
N GLY A 125 -12.67 4.01 -0.04
CA GLY A 125 -13.28 4.44 1.22
C GLY A 125 -12.39 5.33 2.09
N GLY A 126 -11.28 5.84 1.55
CA GLY A 126 -10.39 6.77 2.23
C GLY A 126 -10.92 8.21 2.22
N PHE A 127 -10.20 9.09 2.89
CA PHE A 127 -10.61 10.49 3.11
C PHE A 127 -10.12 11.46 2.01
N GLY A 128 -9.25 11.02 1.11
CA GLY A 128 -8.71 11.85 0.03
C GLY A 128 -7.77 12.96 0.49
N ASN A 129 -7.06 12.75 1.60
CA ASN A 129 -6.09 13.73 2.10
C ASN A 129 -4.80 13.75 1.27
N ILE A 130 -4.51 12.69 0.51
CA ILE A 130 -3.35 12.60 -0.37
C ILE A 130 -3.77 13.06 -1.77
N ASP A 131 -3.14 14.13 -2.26
CA ASP A 131 -3.32 14.55 -3.65
C ASP A 131 -2.46 13.68 -4.59
N GLU A 132 -3.08 12.69 -5.21
CA GLU A 132 -2.43 11.74 -6.12
C GLU A 132 -1.95 12.39 -7.43
N LYS A 133 -2.34 13.63 -7.71
CA LYS A 133 -1.89 14.37 -8.91
C LYS A 133 -0.54 15.04 -8.72
N VAL A 134 -0.12 15.22 -7.47
CA VAL A 134 1.16 15.86 -7.12
C VAL A 134 2.32 14.97 -7.53
N GLU A 135 3.33 15.58 -8.15
CA GLU A 135 4.62 14.96 -8.40
C GLU A 135 5.60 15.35 -7.29
N HIS A 136 6.18 14.36 -6.66
CA HIS A 136 7.14 14.52 -5.57
C HIS A 136 8.56 14.44 -6.12
N LEU A 137 9.38 15.46 -5.85
CA LEU A 137 10.81 15.44 -6.14
C LEU A 137 11.57 15.08 -4.87
N THR A 138 12.58 14.25 -5.02
CA THR A 138 13.54 14.08 -3.92
C THR A 138 14.35 15.37 -3.76
N ILE A 139 14.72 15.65 -2.53
CA ILE A 139 15.49 16.83 -2.15
C ILE A 139 16.72 16.45 -1.33
N HIS A 140 17.73 17.26 -1.45
CA HIS A 140 18.90 17.25 -0.60
C HIS A 140 18.62 18.15 0.60
N ASP A 141 18.31 17.57 1.75
CA ASP A 141 17.95 18.37 2.93
C ASP A 141 19.03 18.21 4.02
N PRO A 142 19.80 19.29 4.32
CA PRO A 142 20.86 19.23 5.31
C PRO A 142 20.37 19.00 6.74
N LEU A 143 19.08 19.18 7.00
CA LEU A 143 18.47 18.95 8.32
C LEU A 143 18.20 17.47 8.58
N TYR A 144 18.20 16.63 7.54
CA TYR A 144 17.96 15.20 7.68
C TYR A 144 19.27 14.41 7.72
N GLN A 145 19.29 13.39 8.56
CA GLN A 145 20.41 12.44 8.64
C GLN A 145 20.06 11.12 7.96
N PRO A 146 20.98 10.50 7.20
CA PRO A 146 22.36 10.93 6.97
C PRO A 146 22.47 12.08 5.94
N ILE A 147 23.39 12.99 6.19
CA ILE A 147 23.69 14.11 5.28
C ILE A 147 24.17 13.54 3.93
N GLY A 148 23.83 14.21 2.86
CA GLY A 148 24.27 13.83 1.52
C GLY A 148 23.37 12.76 0.86
N LYS A 149 22.24 12.45 1.46
CA LYS A 149 21.23 11.56 0.89
C LYS A 149 20.02 12.32 0.36
N GLU A 150 19.31 11.68 -0.54
CA GLU A 150 18.08 12.20 -1.13
C GLU A 150 16.88 11.78 -0.29
N TRP A 151 16.00 12.74 -0.06
CA TRP A 151 14.82 12.58 0.79
C TRP A 151 13.55 12.85 -0.01
N LEU A 152 12.63 11.93 0.06
CA LEU A 152 11.27 12.07 -0.47
C LEU A 152 10.36 12.50 0.67
N LYS A 153 9.83 13.73 0.60
CA LYS A 153 8.92 14.28 1.61
C LYS A 153 7.49 14.04 1.22
N LEU A 154 6.74 13.39 2.13
CA LEU A 154 5.37 12.94 1.89
C LEU A 154 4.44 13.37 3.03
N TYR A 155 3.18 13.53 2.71
CA TYR A 155 2.13 13.48 3.71
C TYR A 155 1.76 12.02 3.96
N LEU A 156 1.77 11.60 5.23
CA LEU A 156 1.45 10.23 5.65
C LEU A 156 0.25 10.27 6.61
N PRO A 157 -0.98 10.10 6.13
CA PRO A 157 -2.13 9.96 7.02
C PRO A 157 -1.98 8.77 7.96
N ALA A 158 -2.57 8.84 9.14
CA ALA A 158 -2.66 7.70 10.05
C ALA A 158 -3.34 6.50 9.36
N ARG A 159 -2.90 5.28 9.65
CA ARG A 159 -3.45 4.01 9.11
C ARG A 159 -3.49 3.99 7.59
N SER A 160 -2.48 4.52 6.92
CA SER A 160 -2.46 4.59 5.46
C SER A 160 -1.28 3.88 4.85
N ALA A 161 -1.49 3.43 3.62
CA ALA A 161 -0.47 2.91 2.73
C ALA A 161 -0.51 3.68 1.41
N GLN A 162 0.64 4.01 0.86
CA GLN A 162 0.74 4.59 -0.47
C GLN A 162 1.90 3.96 -1.25
N VAL A 163 1.70 3.82 -2.54
CA VAL A 163 2.72 3.35 -3.46
C VAL A 163 3.03 4.46 -4.45
N LEU A 164 4.31 4.80 -4.54
CA LEU A 164 4.78 5.78 -5.50
C LEU A 164 5.61 5.10 -6.59
N ARG A 165 5.46 5.58 -7.81
CA ARG A 165 6.27 5.14 -8.96
C ARG A 165 7.27 6.22 -9.31
N MET A 166 8.54 5.84 -9.48
CA MET A 166 9.53 6.72 -10.06
C MET A 166 9.19 6.96 -11.54
N VAL A 167 8.87 8.20 -11.89
CA VAL A 167 8.50 8.60 -13.27
C VAL A 167 9.67 9.19 -14.04
N ARG A 168 10.72 9.68 -13.34
CA ARG A 168 11.93 10.18 -13.95
C ARG A 168 13.11 10.07 -13.01
N SER A 169 14.21 9.47 -13.49
CA SER A 169 15.51 9.55 -12.84
C SER A 169 16.22 10.86 -13.22
N PRO A 170 17.10 11.40 -12.35
CA PRO A 170 17.94 12.51 -12.74
C PRO A 170 18.80 12.12 -13.95
N ARG A 171 18.97 13.04 -14.92
CA ARG A 171 19.91 12.82 -16.00
C ARG A 171 21.31 12.71 -15.37
N LYS A 172 22.04 11.61 -15.65
CA LYS A 172 23.46 11.57 -15.35
C LYS A 172 24.08 12.77 -16.08
N LYS A 173 24.70 13.70 -15.34
CA LYS A 173 25.60 14.67 -15.96
C LYS A 173 26.78 13.89 -16.52
N SER A 174 26.87 13.81 -17.84
CA SER A 174 28.04 13.32 -18.57
C SER A 174 29.20 14.28 -18.36
#